data_014888b4eb98c9bb576dfda77def93f9
#
_entry.id   014888b4eb98c9bb576dfda77def93f9
#
_cell.length_a   1.000
_cell.length_b   1.000
_cell.length_c   1.000
_cell.angle_alpha   90.00
_cell.angle_beta   90.00
_cell.angle_gamma   90.00
#
_symmetry.space_group_name_H-M   'P 1'
#
loop_
_entity.id
_entity.type
_entity.pdbx_description
1 polymer ?
#
loop_
_entity_poly.entity_id
_entity_poly.type
_entity_poly.pdbx_seq_one_letter_code
_entity_poly.pdbx_strand_id
1 'polypeptide(L)'
;MKYKKFRIRNYKAIKDLTIELDNQNLVPIIGLNETGKSSILQAIFAFDCFNDKQYSGEFINYDYIKNKFENKQNPIIEAEIENINKNDLIENAIGYIITQKEDYFISNSQYKDNSEFKKHQYLNFIRDKLLNFMENVFFDIKENSLKIAREFSITQNGMYNNRYLISQLKIKEFNETISVNGYSIEELLFYIPKEEIEQLIGESILKYLPHIVYIDDFKDAIPNRIKENDDWYLYIKEIFSRNKMNVNDFLNSTLSDKGTMLEDIKYELNENLANLWDKMHENRIKEEFKTIEIDLKYEDKEFQFLINDLREKRENGRPRTVVFPVNMRSKGFQWFFNFFIKMKYNWKHISDENYGSIILLDEPGVYLHTTFQSELVKILKELSLENKIFYTTHLENMVNPKVIKINQVHIAKRKNEKVILERITKIEDNKNLGEMTPIINALKIDNFPLLHFNEKIIITEGMTDKMFLEMLKEIELLDTNIKIIPGVGVTNLSILIGLFSGITDNYTVIFDNDDEGRKFFEKYKNEYGERESKKWILHKSRDKEKKDIVLESYYSPKIKEILEKYPNGIKTGLIEFYYSATSEEKEIFYKELKDLNRKEEDIHILINQIKLKLK
;
A
#
# COMPACT_ATOMS: atom_id res chain seq x y z
N MET A 1 4.08 23.54 -3.91
CA MET A 1 4.64 23.11 -2.61
C MET A 1 4.44 21.60 -2.44
N LYS A 2 5.35 20.89 -1.80
CA LYS A 2 5.19 19.46 -1.48
C LYS A 2 5.83 19.11 -0.14
N TYR A 3 5.30 18.08 0.50
CA TYR A 3 5.89 17.51 1.70
C TYR A 3 7.20 16.78 1.37
N LYS A 4 8.26 17.04 2.15
CA LYS A 4 9.56 16.40 2.06
C LYS A 4 9.74 15.31 3.11
N LYS A 5 9.32 15.57 4.35
CA LYS A 5 9.34 14.60 5.44
C LYS A 5 8.34 14.92 6.53
N PHE A 6 7.98 13.91 7.32
CA PHE A 6 7.29 14.06 8.58
C PHE A 6 8.17 13.62 9.75
N ARG A 7 8.08 14.31 10.87
CA ARG A 7 8.63 13.88 12.16
C ARG A 7 7.52 13.84 13.18
N ILE A 8 7.31 12.68 13.78
CA ILE A 8 6.25 12.41 14.74
C ILE A 8 6.89 12.23 16.11
N ARG A 9 6.45 13.02 17.10
CA ARG A 9 6.95 12.96 18.48
C ARG A 9 5.81 12.78 19.47
N ASN A 10 6.00 11.85 20.42
CA ASN A 10 5.09 11.58 21.55
C ASN A 10 3.63 11.27 21.16
N TYR A 11 3.40 10.73 19.97
CA TYR A 11 2.08 10.39 19.47
C TYR A 11 1.81 8.89 19.65
N LYS A 12 0.82 8.52 20.46
CA LYS A 12 0.46 7.11 20.81
C LYS A 12 1.71 6.30 21.21
N ALA A 13 2.05 5.25 20.48
CA ALA A 13 3.24 4.43 20.72
C ALA A 13 4.54 5.01 20.16
N ILE A 14 4.46 6.12 19.41
CA ILE A 14 5.61 6.73 18.75
C ILE A 14 6.26 7.75 19.68
N LYS A 15 7.52 7.51 20.03
CA LYS A 15 8.33 8.44 20.84
C LYS A 15 8.96 9.52 19.96
N ASP A 16 9.70 9.13 18.95
CA ASP A 16 10.29 10.01 17.92
C ASP A 16 10.55 9.18 16.67
N LEU A 17 9.91 9.55 15.57
CA LEU A 17 10.01 8.87 14.28
C LEU A 17 10.07 9.89 13.16
N THR A 18 11.04 9.74 12.28
CA THR A 18 11.13 10.53 11.04
C THR A 18 10.84 9.66 9.82
N ILE A 19 10.04 10.17 8.90
CA ILE A 19 9.64 9.50 7.65
C ILE A 19 10.04 10.44 6.51
N GLU A 20 11.03 10.05 5.73
CA GLU A 20 11.44 10.77 4.54
C GLU A 20 10.48 10.46 3.38
N LEU A 21 10.02 11.50 2.70
CA LEU A 21 9.15 11.38 1.53
C LEU A 21 9.98 11.52 0.25
N ASP A 22 10.86 10.57 0.02
CA ASP A 22 11.69 10.52 -1.18
C ASP A 22 10.85 10.31 -2.46
N ASN A 23 11.51 10.01 -3.59
CA ASN A 23 10.85 9.80 -4.88
C ASN A 23 9.99 8.52 -4.95
N GLN A 24 9.82 7.83 -3.83
CA GLN A 24 8.98 6.66 -3.74
C GLN A 24 7.52 7.06 -3.49
N ASN A 25 6.65 6.84 -4.47
CA ASN A 25 5.25 7.21 -4.37
C ASN A 25 4.35 6.12 -3.77
N LEU A 26 4.74 4.85 -3.84
CA LEU A 26 4.03 3.74 -3.19
C LEU A 26 4.89 3.17 -2.06
N VAL A 27 4.41 3.30 -0.83
CA VAL A 27 5.16 3.02 0.41
C VAL A 27 4.42 1.98 1.25
N PRO A 28 4.69 0.68 1.06
CA PRO A 28 4.18 -0.37 1.95
C PRO A 28 4.89 -0.33 3.30
N ILE A 29 4.10 -0.34 4.37
CA ILE A 29 4.56 -0.45 5.76
C ILE A 29 4.09 -1.81 6.30
N ILE A 30 5.02 -2.72 6.50
CA ILE A 30 4.74 -4.07 7.01
C ILE A 30 5.20 -4.21 8.46
N GLY A 31 4.68 -5.20 9.14
CA GLY A 31 5.08 -5.54 10.51
C GLY A 31 3.99 -6.27 11.26
N LEU A 32 4.34 -6.78 12.42
CA LEU A 32 3.41 -7.47 13.30
C LEU A 32 2.30 -6.54 13.79
N ASN A 33 1.24 -7.13 14.32
CA ASN A 33 0.23 -6.38 15.06
C ASN A 33 0.89 -5.64 16.23
N GLU A 34 0.35 -4.49 16.58
CA GLU A 34 0.82 -3.62 17.68
C GLU A 34 2.23 -3.01 17.50
N THR A 35 2.83 -3.08 16.32
CA THR A 35 4.11 -2.40 16.04
C THR A 35 3.99 -0.90 15.80
N GLY A 36 2.77 -0.36 15.77
CA GLY A 36 2.51 1.07 15.59
C GLY A 36 2.27 1.50 14.15
N LYS A 37 2.02 0.58 13.21
CA LYS A 37 1.74 0.89 11.80
C LYS A 37 0.59 1.89 11.64
N SER A 38 -0.58 1.59 12.20
CA SER A 38 -1.75 2.49 12.17
C SER A 38 -1.48 3.82 12.86
N SER A 39 -0.71 3.83 13.95
CA SER A 39 -0.34 5.07 14.65
C SER A 39 0.51 6.01 13.78
N ILE A 40 1.34 5.47 12.89
CA ILE A 40 2.11 6.25 11.93
C ILE A 40 1.18 6.96 10.95
N LEU A 41 0.24 6.22 10.35
CA LEU A 41 -0.71 6.80 9.40
C LEU A 41 -1.62 7.82 10.07
N GLN A 42 -2.15 7.50 11.24
CA GLN A 42 -3.02 8.38 12.01
C GLN A 42 -2.32 9.69 12.43
N ALA A 43 -1.03 9.64 12.77
CA ALA A 43 -0.26 10.83 13.06
C ALA A 43 -0.12 11.72 11.82
N ILE A 44 0.24 11.15 10.66
CA ILE A 44 0.33 11.92 9.41
C ILE A 44 -1.03 12.56 9.09
N PHE A 45 -2.13 11.81 9.24
CA PHE A 45 -3.48 12.32 9.01
C PHE A 45 -3.85 13.46 9.97
N ALA A 46 -3.51 13.34 11.26
CA ALA A 46 -3.79 14.35 12.28
C ALA A 46 -2.97 15.64 12.10
N PHE A 47 -1.98 15.66 11.20
CA PHE A 47 -1.25 16.89 10.89
C PHE A 47 -2.11 17.94 10.18
N ASP A 48 -3.05 17.52 9.34
CA ASP A 48 -3.92 18.40 8.56
C ASP A 48 -5.19 18.78 9.36
N CYS A 49 -5.33 20.04 9.76
CA CYS A 49 -6.48 20.52 10.55
C CYS A 49 -7.82 20.44 9.81
N PHE A 50 -7.81 20.39 8.48
CA PHE A 50 -9.03 20.20 7.69
C PHE A 50 -9.62 18.80 7.88
N ASN A 51 -8.87 17.89 8.50
CA ASN A 51 -9.30 16.54 8.86
C ASN A 51 -9.93 16.42 10.26
N ASP A 52 -9.88 17.46 11.08
CA ASP A 52 -10.18 17.40 12.52
C ASP A 52 -11.56 16.85 12.86
N LYS A 53 -12.56 17.11 12.03
CA LYS A 53 -13.94 16.64 12.24
C LYS A 53 -14.14 15.17 11.82
N GLN A 54 -13.22 14.62 11.03
CA GLN A 54 -13.35 13.24 10.56
C GLN A 54 -13.09 12.26 11.70
N TYR A 55 -13.70 11.10 11.64
CA TYR A 55 -13.61 10.05 12.67
C TYR A 55 -13.92 10.58 14.07
N SER A 56 -14.91 11.48 14.17
CA SER A 56 -15.33 12.11 15.43
C SER A 56 -14.20 12.77 16.21
N GLY A 57 -13.15 13.25 15.52
CA GLY A 57 -12.00 13.88 16.14
C GLY A 57 -11.08 12.94 16.93
N GLU A 58 -11.23 11.62 16.81
CA GLU A 58 -10.47 10.64 17.59
C GLU A 58 -8.95 10.80 17.46
N PHE A 59 -8.46 11.14 16.24
CA PHE A 59 -7.02 11.23 15.97
C PHE A 59 -6.36 12.52 16.46
N ILE A 60 -7.13 13.47 16.95
CA ILE A 60 -6.67 14.73 17.57
C ILE A 60 -7.03 14.82 19.05
N ASN A 61 -7.83 13.92 19.58
CA ASN A 61 -8.20 13.91 20.99
C ASN A 61 -6.98 13.55 21.85
N TYR A 62 -6.55 14.50 22.68
CA TYR A 62 -5.32 14.41 23.47
C TYR A 62 -5.24 13.13 24.31
N ASP A 63 -6.33 12.68 24.93
CA ASP A 63 -6.35 11.49 25.77
C ASP A 63 -6.11 10.19 25.01
N TYR A 64 -6.46 10.17 23.72
CA TYR A 64 -6.22 9.03 22.83
C TYR A 64 -4.85 9.08 22.15
N ILE A 65 -4.32 10.28 21.88
CA ILE A 65 -3.10 10.46 21.09
C ILE A 65 -1.85 10.62 21.94
N LYS A 66 -1.96 11.04 23.23
CA LYS A 66 -0.80 11.20 24.12
C LYS A 66 -0.03 9.88 24.28
N ASN A 67 1.29 10.00 24.36
CA ASN A 67 2.13 8.84 24.61
C ASN A 67 1.95 8.37 26.06
N LYS A 68 1.49 7.15 26.25
CA LYS A 68 1.24 6.57 27.59
C LYS A 68 2.52 6.23 28.34
N PHE A 69 3.65 6.14 27.66
CA PHE A 69 4.96 5.81 28.26
C PHE A 69 5.74 7.06 28.67
N GLU A 70 5.40 8.25 28.15
CA GLU A 70 6.05 9.53 28.46
C GLU A 70 4.99 10.61 28.76
N ASN A 71 4.46 10.58 29.98
CA ASN A 71 3.31 11.43 30.41
C ASN A 71 3.56 12.95 30.48
N LYS A 72 4.77 13.44 30.13
CA LYS A 72 5.14 14.84 30.36
C LYS A 72 5.34 15.67 29.09
N GLN A 73 5.27 15.07 27.92
CA GLN A 73 5.55 15.79 26.67
C GLN A 73 4.34 15.74 25.73
N ASN A 74 4.04 16.88 25.14
CA ASN A 74 2.95 17.02 24.17
C ASN A 74 3.22 16.22 22.89
N PRO A 75 2.19 15.62 22.28
CA PRO A 75 2.28 15.11 20.90
C PRO A 75 2.57 16.25 19.93
N ILE A 76 3.55 16.03 19.05
CA ILE A 76 3.93 17.01 18.02
C ILE A 76 4.15 16.26 16.70
N ILE A 77 3.55 16.78 15.64
CA ILE A 77 3.75 16.31 14.28
C ILE A 77 4.32 17.44 13.45
N GLU A 78 5.56 17.28 12.98
CA GLU A 78 6.28 18.27 12.19
C GLU A 78 6.36 17.81 10.74
N ALA A 79 6.08 18.71 9.80
CA ALA A 79 6.32 18.51 8.37
C ALA A 79 7.39 19.48 7.87
N GLU A 80 8.32 19.00 7.07
CA GLU A 80 9.19 19.81 6.24
C GLU A 80 8.62 19.88 4.83
N ILE A 81 8.45 21.10 4.34
CA ILE A 81 7.83 21.43 3.04
C ILE A 81 8.92 22.00 2.14
N GLU A 82 8.93 21.59 0.88
CA GLU A 82 9.85 22.11 -0.13
C GLU A 82 9.13 22.68 -1.35
N ASN A 83 9.91 23.26 -2.28
CA ASN A 83 9.41 23.95 -3.47
C ASN A 83 8.49 25.14 -3.12
N ILE A 84 8.97 25.98 -2.24
CA ILE A 84 8.26 27.14 -1.74
C ILE A 84 8.58 28.37 -2.60
N ASN A 85 7.53 29.06 -3.03
CA ASN A 85 7.65 30.42 -3.55
C ASN A 85 7.21 31.39 -2.43
N LYS A 86 8.13 32.24 -1.98
CA LYS A 86 7.86 33.18 -0.88
C LYS A 86 6.72 34.15 -1.19
N ASN A 87 6.65 34.66 -2.42
CA ASN A 87 5.61 35.63 -2.80
C ASN A 87 4.23 34.98 -2.80
N ASP A 88 4.14 33.75 -3.32
CA ASP A 88 2.88 32.97 -3.29
C ASP A 88 2.43 32.68 -1.85
N LEU A 89 3.38 32.37 -0.94
CA LEU A 89 3.05 32.18 0.48
C LEU A 89 2.46 33.42 1.12
N ILE A 90 3.08 34.60 0.86
CA ILE A 90 2.63 35.89 1.39
C ILE A 90 1.21 36.17 0.89
N GLU A 91 1.00 36.11 -0.42
CA GLU A 91 -0.29 36.39 -1.03
C GLU A 91 -1.38 35.43 -0.53
N ASN A 92 -1.07 34.14 -0.44
CA ASN A 92 -1.99 33.13 0.06
C ASN A 92 -2.34 33.34 1.54
N ALA A 93 -1.36 33.70 2.38
CA ALA A 93 -1.58 34.00 3.79
C ALA A 93 -2.48 35.24 3.96
N ILE A 94 -2.23 36.28 3.21
CA ILE A 94 -3.04 37.50 3.24
C ILE A 94 -4.47 37.21 2.79
N GLY A 95 -4.65 36.52 1.66
CA GLY A 95 -5.97 36.15 1.15
C GLY A 95 -6.76 35.32 2.15
N TYR A 96 -6.10 34.36 2.79
CA TYR A 96 -6.70 33.50 3.81
C TYR A 96 -7.10 34.28 5.06
N ILE A 97 -6.21 35.15 5.60
CA ILE A 97 -6.48 35.97 6.78
C ILE A 97 -7.67 36.91 6.51
N ILE A 98 -7.69 37.60 5.36
CA ILE A 98 -8.80 38.49 4.99
C ILE A 98 -10.12 37.70 4.97
N THR A 99 -10.14 36.50 4.33
CA THR A 99 -11.35 35.67 4.26
C THR A 99 -11.83 35.21 5.64
N GLN A 100 -10.91 34.76 6.49
CA GLN A 100 -11.26 34.27 7.83
C GLN A 100 -11.65 35.38 8.81
N LYS A 101 -11.18 36.58 8.60
CA LYS A 101 -11.38 37.77 9.46
C LYS A 101 -12.24 38.85 8.81
N GLU A 102 -12.92 38.56 7.72
CA GLU A 102 -13.70 39.54 6.99
C GLU A 102 -14.72 40.27 7.89
N ASP A 103 -15.51 39.50 8.64
CA ASP A 103 -16.50 40.05 9.56
C ASP A 103 -15.86 40.89 10.68
N TYR A 104 -14.71 40.47 11.20
CA TYR A 104 -13.95 41.22 12.20
C TYR A 104 -13.48 42.57 11.65
N PHE A 105 -12.91 42.55 10.44
CA PHE A 105 -12.46 43.78 9.80
C PHE A 105 -13.62 44.72 9.46
N ILE A 106 -14.75 44.20 9.01
CA ILE A 106 -15.92 44.97 8.65
C ILE A 106 -16.64 45.51 9.88
N SER A 107 -16.85 44.71 10.93
CA SER A 107 -17.55 45.11 12.15
C SER A 107 -16.81 46.17 12.95
N ASN A 108 -15.47 46.16 12.93
CA ASN A 108 -14.63 47.16 13.54
C ASN A 108 -14.51 48.43 12.67
N SER A 109 -14.91 48.38 11.39
CA SER A 109 -15.04 49.54 10.59
C SER A 109 -16.32 50.29 11.00
N GLN A 110 -16.26 51.57 11.36
CA GLN A 110 -17.44 52.41 11.59
C GLN A 110 -18.22 52.70 10.29
N TYR A 111 -18.01 51.90 9.25
CA TYR A 111 -18.72 52.01 7.99
C TYR A 111 -20.15 51.57 8.13
N LYS A 112 -21.07 52.55 8.31
CA LYS A 112 -22.51 52.37 8.25
C LYS A 112 -23.07 52.25 6.83
N ASP A 113 -22.24 52.33 5.82
CA ASP A 113 -22.65 52.37 4.41
C ASP A 113 -22.37 51.01 3.72
N ASN A 114 -23.44 50.26 3.46
CA ASN A 114 -23.45 48.91 2.90
C ASN A 114 -23.12 48.84 1.39
N SER A 115 -22.42 49.82 0.78
CA SER A 115 -22.07 49.72 -0.62
C SER A 115 -20.89 48.75 -0.81
N GLU A 116 -21.05 47.72 -1.65
CA GLU A 116 -20.02 46.70 -1.98
C GLU A 116 -18.72 47.36 -2.46
N PHE A 117 -18.81 48.53 -3.15
CA PHE A 117 -17.66 49.25 -3.65
C PHE A 117 -16.75 49.76 -2.51
N LYS A 118 -17.34 50.33 -1.45
CA LYS A 118 -16.56 50.85 -0.30
C LYS A 118 -15.98 49.70 0.54
N LYS A 119 -16.73 48.59 0.66
CA LYS A 119 -16.25 47.37 1.30
C LYS A 119 -14.98 46.88 0.62
N HIS A 120 -14.98 46.79 -0.71
CA HIS A 120 -13.82 46.36 -1.49
C HIS A 120 -12.60 47.26 -1.34
N GLN A 121 -12.78 48.59 -1.39
CA GLN A 121 -11.70 49.53 -1.15
C GLN A 121 -11.08 49.38 0.24
N TYR A 122 -11.90 49.17 1.24
CA TYR A 122 -11.45 48.99 2.61
C TYR A 122 -10.64 47.68 2.79
N LEU A 123 -11.12 46.57 2.26
CA LEU A 123 -10.39 45.31 2.29
C LEU A 123 -9.05 45.38 1.53
N ASN A 124 -8.96 46.14 0.43
CA ASN A 124 -7.71 46.39 -0.26
C ASN A 124 -6.72 47.14 0.61
N PHE A 125 -7.17 48.12 1.37
CA PHE A 125 -6.32 48.84 2.31
C PHE A 125 -5.78 47.94 3.44
N ILE A 126 -6.62 47.08 3.99
CA ILE A 126 -6.18 46.03 4.95
C ILE A 126 -5.16 45.11 4.33
N ARG A 127 -5.36 44.73 3.07
CA ARG A 127 -4.42 43.89 2.31
C ARG A 127 -3.04 44.54 2.21
N ASP A 128 -2.94 45.82 1.91
CA ASP A 128 -1.66 46.55 1.83
C ASP A 128 -0.93 46.57 3.18
N LYS A 129 -1.67 46.72 4.28
CA LYS A 129 -1.10 46.65 5.64
C LYS A 129 -0.62 45.26 5.99
N LEU A 130 -1.39 44.25 5.67
CA LEU A 130 -1.00 42.85 5.85
C LEU A 130 0.20 42.47 4.98
N LEU A 131 0.31 43.03 3.78
CA LEU A 131 1.45 42.78 2.89
C LEU A 131 2.77 43.24 3.55
N ASN A 132 2.83 44.48 4.02
CA ASN A 132 3.99 44.99 4.72
C ASN A 132 4.34 44.20 5.98
N PHE A 133 3.33 43.73 6.72
CA PHE A 133 3.50 42.88 7.88
C PHE A 133 4.06 41.52 7.48
N MET A 134 3.49 40.84 6.49
CA MET A 134 3.89 39.52 6.03
C MET A 134 5.28 39.51 5.39
N GLU A 135 5.67 40.54 4.66
CA GLU A 135 7.02 40.67 4.13
C GLU A 135 8.07 40.64 5.25
N ASN A 136 7.80 41.27 6.39
CA ASN A 136 8.65 41.22 7.58
C ASN A 136 8.62 39.82 8.28
N VAL A 137 7.47 39.19 8.35
CA VAL A 137 7.32 37.83 8.93
C VAL A 137 8.12 36.79 8.14
N PHE A 138 8.06 36.89 6.81
CA PHE A 138 8.71 35.93 5.91
C PHE A 138 10.13 36.36 5.49
N PHE A 139 10.70 37.43 6.08
CA PHE A 139 11.99 37.99 5.67
C PHE A 139 13.15 37.00 5.73
N ASP A 140 13.21 36.16 6.76
CA ASP A 140 14.32 35.24 7.00
C ASP A 140 14.21 33.90 6.23
N ILE A 141 13.19 33.68 5.42
CA ILE A 141 13.11 32.46 4.58
C ILE A 141 14.14 32.60 3.44
N LYS A 142 15.30 31.98 3.68
CA LYS A 142 16.41 31.94 2.70
C LYS A 142 16.46 30.63 1.93
N GLU A 143 15.90 29.57 2.46
CA GLU A 143 15.87 28.23 1.88
C GLU A 143 14.50 27.97 1.22
N ASN A 144 14.51 27.17 0.17
CA ASN A 144 13.30 26.75 -0.54
C ASN A 144 12.49 25.70 0.28
N SER A 145 12.63 25.74 1.62
CA SER A 145 11.99 24.80 2.56
C SER A 145 11.50 25.52 3.83
N LEU A 146 10.40 25.00 4.37
CA LEU A 146 9.75 25.47 5.59
C LEU A 146 9.39 24.30 6.49
N LYS A 147 9.55 24.48 7.82
CA LYS A 147 9.11 23.50 8.82
C LYS A 147 7.89 24.04 9.55
N ILE A 148 6.84 23.23 9.51
CA ILE A 148 5.59 23.50 10.19
C ILE A 148 5.32 22.34 11.16
N ALA A 149 5.00 22.64 12.41
CA ALA A 149 4.67 21.62 13.41
C ALA A 149 3.26 21.86 13.94
N ARG A 150 2.51 20.79 14.14
CA ARG A 150 1.23 20.81 14.86
C ARG A 150 1.43 20.21 16.25
N GLU A 151 1.23 21.01 17.27
CA GLU A 151 1.30 20.61 18.68
C GLU A 151 -0.10 20.41 19.25
N PHE A 152 -0.28 19.34 20.02
CA PHE A 152 -1.51 19.04 20.74
C PHE A 152 -1.24 19.18 22.24
N SER A 153 -2.05 19.96 22.95
CA SER A 153 -1.85 20.23 24.36
C SER A 153 -3.17 20.29 25.13
N ILE A 154 -3.07 20.30 26.45
CA ILE A 154 -4.18 20.62 27.34
C ILE A 154 -3.88 21.95 28.00
N THR A 155 -4.83 22.87 27.94
CA THR A 155 -4.73 24.16 28.63
C THR A 155 -4.83 23.96 30.16
N GLN A 156 -4.44 24.98 30.93
CA GLN A 156 -4.59 24.97 32.39
C GLN A 156 -6.03 24.72 32.87
N ASN A 157 -7.00 25.07 32.05
CA ASN A 157 -8.44 24.86 32.31
C ASN A 157 -8.94 23.47 31.84
N GLY A 158 -8.05 22.55 31.44
CA GLY A 158 -8.41 21.20 31.00
C GLY A 158 -9.00 21.13 29.58
N MET A 159 -9.00 22.21 28.82
CA MET A 159 -9.49 22.19 27.44
C MET A 159 -8.39 21.72 26.48
N TYR A 160 -8.79 20.95 25.47
CA TYR A 160 -7.89 20.55 24.40
C TYR A 160 -7.56 21.74 23.51
N ASN A 161 -6.27 21.88 23.20
CA ASN A 161 -5.75 22.88 22.28
C ASN A 161 -4.81 22.24 21.27
N ASN A 162 -4.96 22.63 20.02
CA ASN A 162 -3.98 22.28 18.98
C ASN A 162 -3.62 23.57 18.22
N ARG A 163 -2.32 23.70 17.91
CA ARG A 163 -1.81 24.89 17.24
C ARG A 163 -0.68 24.56 16.28
N TYR A 164 -0.54 25.37 15.24
CA TYR A 164 0.61 25.32 14.37
C TYR A 164 1.74 26.16 14.92
N LEU A 165 2.98 25.67 14.78
CA LEU A 165 4.22 26.34 15.15
C LEU A 165 5.11 26.39 13.92
N ILE A 166 5.58 27.59 13.55
CA ILE A 166 6.42 27.79 12.37
C ILE A 166 7.72 28.44 12.83
N SER A 167 8.66 27.62 13.27
CA SER A 167 9.88 28.05 13.97
C SER A 167 10.80 28.99 13.17
N GLN A 168 10.70 28.97 11.85
CA GLN A 168 11.52 29.79 10.94
C GLN A 168 10.96 31.19 10.70
N LEU A 169 9.73 31.45 11.14
CA LEU A 169 9.09 32.74 10.99
C LEU A 169 9.20 33.57 12.28
N LYS A 170 9.46 34.86 12.13
CA LYS A 170 9.45 35.80 13.24
C LYS A 170 8.07 36.41 13.41
N ILE A 171 7.08 35.58 13.75
CA ILE A 171 5.70 36.00 13.92
C ILE A 171 5.54 36.86 15.17
N LYS A 172 4.84 37.98 15.02
CA LYS A 172 4.41 38.89 16.09
C LYS A 172 2.90 39.07 16.00
N GLU A 173 2.32 39.73 17.00
CA GLU A 173 0.96 40.23 16.85
C GLU A 173 0.84 41.24 15.70
N PHE A 174 -0.29 41.23 15.00
CA PHE A 174 -0.65 42.29 14.08
C PHE A 174 -1.36 43.39 14.86
N ASN A 175 -0.73 44.56 14.92
CA ASN A 175 -1.23 45.71 15.67
C ASN A 175 -1.05 46.94 14.80
N GLU A 176 -2.10 47.33 14.10
CA GLU A 176 -2.06 48.45 13.15
C GLU A 176 -3.18 49.45 13.43
N THR A 177 -2.79 50.71 13.51
CA THR A 177 -3.73 51.82 13.57
C THR A 177 -3.99 52.34 12.16
N ILE A 178 -5.25 52.43 11.79
CA ILE A 178 -5.67 52.90 10.47
C ILE A 178 -6.33 54.26 10.63
N SER A 179 -5.74 55.27 10.02
CA SER A 179 -6.37 56.59 9.83
C SER A 179 -6.81 56.74 8.39
N VAL A 180 -8.09 56.93 8.13
CA VAL A 180 -8.62 57.16 6.79
C VAL A 180 -8.77 58.67 6.58
N ASN A 181 -7.90 59.26 5.78
CA ASN A 181 -7.97 60.67 5.44
C ASN A 181 -9.22 61.02 4.63
N GLY A 182 -10.05 61.91 5.17
CA GLY A 182 -11.16 62.54 4.43
C GLY A 182 -12.55 62.42 5.08
N TYR A 183 -12.71 61.64 6.11
CA TYR A 183 -13.88 61.64 6.96
C TYR A 183 -13.42 61.61 8.42
N SER A 184 -14.14 62.27 9.33
CA SER A 184 -13.87 62.26 10.77
C SER A 184 -13.96 60.85 11.35
N ILE A 185 -12.90 60.09 11.20
CA ILE A 185 -12.81 58.71 11.70
C ILE A 185 -11.74 58.70 12.78
N GLU A 186 -12.13 58.27 13.96
CA GLU A 186 -11.21 57.88 15.02
C GLU A 186 -10.26 56.79 14.52
N GLU A 187 -9.06 56.77 15.04
CA GLU A 187 -8.04 55.74 14.74
C GLU A 187 -8.62 54.38 15.06
N LEU A 188 -8.74 53.52 14.04
CA LEU A 188 -9.18 52.14 14.21
C LEU A 188 -7.98 51.24 14.47
N LEU A 189 -7.96 50.61 15.63
CA LEU A 189 -6.93 49.68 16.02
C LEU A 189 -7.34 48.26 15.63
N PHE A 190 -6.56 47.62 14.77
CA PHE A 190 -6.70 46.20 14.45
C PHE A 190 -5.67 45.40 15.22
N TYR A 191 -6.14 44.46 15.98
CA TYR A 191 -5.29 43.60 16.79
C TYR A 191 -5.60 42.13 16.53
N ILE A 192 -4.61 41.36 16.07
CA ILE A 192 -4.69 39.89 15.97
C ILE A 192 -3.52 39.35 16.78
N PRO A 193 -3.79 38.51 17.80
CA PRO A 193 -2.74 37.89 18.60
C PRO A 193 -1.74 37.08 17.78
N LYS A 194 -0.51 36.97 18.25
CA LYS A 194 0.55 36.21 17.59
C LYS A 194 0.12 34.76 17.32
N GLU A 195 -0.46 34.07 18.31
CA GLU A 195 -0.88 32.67 18.22
C GLU A 195 -1.94 32.48 17.15
N GLU A 196 -2.85 33.44 16.99
CA GLU A 196 -3.89 33.40 15.97
C GLU A 196 -3.32 33.67 14.57
N ILE A 197 -2.37 34.60 14.43
CA ILE A 197 -1.65 34.81 13.16
C ILE A 197 -0.90 33.53 12.76
N GLU A 198 -0.20 32.91 13.70
CA GLU A 198 0.56 31.69 13.45
C GLU A 198 -0.35 30.55 12.99
N GLN A 199 -1.51 30.41 13.62
CA GLN A 199 -2.54 29.44 13.21
C GLN A 199 -3.06 29.74 11.79
N LEU A 200 -3.43 30.98 11.49
CA LEU A 200 -3.96 31.39 10.18
C LEU A 200 -2.92 31.20 9.06
N ILE A 201 -1.64 31.51 9.33
CA ILE A 201 -0.55 31.22 8.38
C ILE A 201 -0.41 29.70 8.17
N GLY A 202 -0.41 28.92 9.25
CA GLY A 202 -0.36 27.46 9.18
C GLY A 202 -1.47 26.89 8.32
N GLU A 203 -2.70 27.26 8.57
CA GLU A 203 -3.88 26.83 7.81
C GLU A 203 -3.81 27.26 6.33
N SER A 204 -3.34 28.49 6.06
CA SER A 204 -3.16 28.97 4.70
C SER A 204 -2.17 28.13 3.91
N ILE A 205 -1.06 27.72 4.53
CA ILE A 205 -0.05 26.85 3.90
C ILE A 205 -0.65 25.49 3.58
N LEU A 206 -1.37 24.90 4.52
CA LEU A 206 -2.00 23.57 4.34
C LEU A 206 -3.01 23.55 3.18
N LYS A 207 -3.69 24.66 2.92
CA LYS A 207 -4.65 24.76 1.83
C LYS A 207 -4.02 24.56 0.45
N TYR A 208 -2.72 24.81 0.31
CA TYR A 208 -1.97 24.70 -0.95
C TYR A 208 -0.99 23.52 -0.96
N LEU A 209 -1.07 22.64 0.04
CA LEU A 209 -0.32 21.40 0.09
C LEU A 209 -1.16 20.22 -0.41
N PRO A 210 -0.53 19.10 -0.83
CA PRO A 210 -1.23 17.87 -1.10
C PRO A 210 -2.14 17.46 0.07
N HIS A 211 -3.40 17.17 -0.21
CA HIS A 211 -4.34 16.74 0.83
C HIS A 211 -3.95 15.39 1.41
N ILE A 212 -4.17 15.23 2.72
CA ILE A 212 -3.93 13.99 3.43
C ILE A 212 -5.27 13.28 3.62
N VAL A 213 -5.42 12.12 2.98
CA VAL A 213 -6.63 11.28 3.03
C VAL A 213 -6.31 10.00 3.78
N TYR A 214 -7.12 9.64 4.77
CA TYR A 214 -7.01 8.38 5.51
C TYR A 214 -8.23 7.52 5.25
N ILE A 215 -8.02 6.23 5.01
CA ILE A 215 -9.07 5.25 4.81
C ILE A 215 -8.82 4.06 5.72
N ASP A 216 -9.80 3.78 6.57
CA ASP A 216 -9.81 2.68 7.54
C ASP A 216 -10.90 1.67 7.14
N ASP A 217 -10.51 0.41 6.96
CA ASP A 217 -11.43 -0.66 6.55
C ASP A 217 -12.62 -0.84 7.48
N PHE A 218 -12.44 -0.53 8.77
CA PHE A 218 -13.46 -0.77 9.80
C PHE A 218 -14.39 0.41 10.03
N LYS A 219 -13.91 1.65 9.83
CA LYS A 219 -14.63 2.88 10.20
C LYS A 219 -15.35 3.52 9.03
N ASP A 220 -15.04 3.15 7.82
CA ASP A 220 -15.48 3.82 6.60
C ASP A 220 -16.70 3.19 5.93
N ALA A 221 -17.54 2.50 6.69
CA ALA A 221 -18.73 1.87 6.12
C ALA A 221 -19.72 2.91 5.60
N ILE A 222 -20.14 2.74 4.33
CA ILE A 222 -21.19 3.57 3.76
C ILE A 222 -22.51 3.35 4.49
N PRO A 223 -23.23 4.41 4.90
CA PRO A 223 -24.57 4.28 5.46
C PRO A 223 -25.56 3.78 4.40
N ASN A 224 -26.61 3.08 4.85
CA ASN A 224 -27.64 2.59 3.93
C ASN A 224 -28.37 3.73 3.23
N ARG A 225 -28.59 4.84 3.95
CA ARG A 225 -29.17 6.09 3.45
C ARG A 225 -28.30 7.25 3.91
N ILE A 226 -28.06 8.20 3.03
CA ILE A 226 -27.17 9.35 3.24
C ILE A 226 -28.02 10.59 3.40
N LYS A 227 -27.95 11.20 4.58
CA LYS A 227 -28.63 12.44 4.91
C LYS A 227 -27.70 13.63 4.73
N GLU A 228 -28.26 14.83 4.66
CA GLU A 228 -27.50 16.08 4.51
C GLU A 228 -26.46 16.31 5.62
N ASN A 229 -26.70 15.79 6.82
CA ASN A 229 -25.79 15.93 7.97
C ASN A 229 -24.73 14.82 8.06
N ASP A 230 -24.75 13.82 7.17
CA ASP A 230 -23.80 12.72 7.19
C ASP A 230 -22.50 13.13 6.51
N ASP A 231 -21.36 12.63 6.99
CA ASP A 231 -20.05 12.85 6.36
C ASP A 231 -20.04 12.40 4.89
N TRP A 232 -20.79 11.35 4.56
CA TRP A 232 -20.96 10.84 3.20
C TRP A 232 -21.69 11.81 2.25
N TYR A 233 -22.42 12.78 2.78
CA TYR A 233 -23.08 13.79 1.94
C TYR A 233 -22.07 14.69 1.21
N LEU A 234 -20.88 14.87 1.75
CA LEU A 234 -19.80 15.59 1.09
C LEU A 234 -19.36 14.89 -0.21
N TYR A 235 -19.33 13.56 -0.21
CA TYR A 235 -19.04 12.78 -1.41
C TYR A 235 -20.18 12.88 -2.43
N ILE A 236 -21.43 12.93 -2.00
CA ILE A 236 -22.57 13.21 -2.90
C ILE A 236 -22.39 14.57 -3.57
N LYS A 237 -22.08 15.62 -2.80
CA LYS A 237 -21.83 16.97 -3.36
C LYS A 237 -20.71 16.93 -4.42
N GLU A 238 -19.64 16.21 -4.15
CA GLU A 238 -18.51 16.09 -5.07
C GLU A 238 -18.87 15.30 -6.34
N ILE A 239 -19.66 14.22 -6.23
CA ILE A 239 -20.17 13.46 -7.38
C ILE A 239 -20.98 14.40 -8.29
N PHE A 240 -21.88 15.22 -7.73
CA PHE A 240 -22.64 16.20 -8.50
C PHE A 240 -21.71 17.27 -9.15
N SER A 241 -20.77 17.81 -8.37
CA SER A 241 -19.84 18.83 -8.84
C SER A 241 -19.00 18.36 -10.04
N ARG A 242 -18.48 17.13 -10.00
CA ARG A 242 -17.71 16.55 -11.12
C ARG A 242 -18.53 16.33 -12.38
N ASN A 243 -19.82 16.13 -12.22
CA ASN A 243 -20.76 16.10 -13.35
C ASN A 243 -21.22 17.52 -13.74
N LYS A 244 -20.55 18.59 -13.27
CA LYS A 244 -20.91 19.99 -13.52
C LYS A 244 -22.32 20.35 -13.06
N MET A 245 -22.79 19.69 -12.03
CA MET A 245 -24.11 19.87 -11.40
C MET A 245 -23.95 20.37 -9.97
N ASN A 246 -24.99 21.03 -9.45
CA ASN A 246 -25.05 21.42 -8.04
C ASN A 246 -26.15 20.62 -7.34
N VAL A 247 -25.85 20.06 -6.17
CA VAL A 247 -26.83 19.28 -5.41
C VAL A 247 -28.02 20.13 -4.96
N ASN A 248 -27.83 21.44 -4.69
CA ASN A 248 -28.92 22.33 -4.30
C ASN A 248 -29.87 22.59 -5.48
N ASP A 249 -29.34 22.73 -6.69
CA ASP A 249 -30.13 22.86 -7.90
C ASP A 249 -30.92 21.57 -8.17
N PHE A 250 -30.29 20.41 -7.97
CA PHE A 250 -30.96 19.11 -8.02
C PHE A 250 -32.14 19.05 -7.01
N LEU A 251 -31.93 19.44 -5.76
CA LEU A 251 -32.98 19.39 -4.74
C LEU A 251 -34.19 20.23 -5.12
N ASN A 252 -33.99 21.36 -5.81
CA ASN A 252 -35.02 22.30 -6.23
C ASN A 252 -35.60 22.01 -7.62
N SER A 253 -35.08 21.06 -8.37
CA SER A 253 -35.49 20.74 -9.76
C SER A 253 -36.76 19.88 -9.81
N THR A 254 -37.36 19.76 -10.99
CA THR A 254 -38.53 18.90 -11.25
C THR A 254 -38.18 17.42 -11.12
N LEU A 255 -39.16 16.54 -10.99
CA LEU A 255 -38.94 15.08 -10.97
C LEU A 255 -38.28 14.56 -12.25
N SER A 256 -38.66 15.14 -13.41
CA SER A 256 -38.04 14.78 -14.71
C SER A 256 -36.56 15.15 -14.75
N ASP A 257 -36.22 16.36 -14.32
CA ASP A 257 -34.83 16.86 -14.33
C ASP A 257 -33.97 16.07 -13.33
N LYS A 258 -34.51 15.75 -12.15
CA LYS A 258 -33.87 14.86 -11.16
C LYS A 258 -33.54 13.51 -11.77
N GLY A 259 -34.46 12.92 -12.52
CA GLY A 259 -34.23 11.65 -13.21
C GLY A 259 -33.06 11.72 -14.18
N THR A 260 -33.01 12.76 -15.01
CA THR A 260 -31.94 12.96 -15.99
C THR A 260 -30.58 13.14 -15.29
N MET A 261 -30.51 13.98 -14.26
CA MET A 261 -29.28 14.20 -13.49
C MET A 261 -28.76 12.91 -12.83
N LEU A 262 -29.64 12.08 -12.29
CA LEU A 262 -29.25 10.81 -11.68
C LEU A 262 -28.78 9.77 -12.71
N GLU A 263 -29.37 9.76 -13.94
CA GLU A 263 -28.90 8.89 -15.01
C GLU A 263 -27.48 9.28 -15.50
N ASP A 264 -27.16 10.56 -15.60
CA ASP A 264 -25.82 11.03 -15.93
C ASP A 264 -24.80 10.59 -14.87
N ILE A 265 -25.13 10.74 -13.59
CA ILE A 265 -24.30 10.26 -12.47
C ILE A 265 -24.15 8.74 -12.53
N LYS A 266 -25.23 8.01 -12.77
CA LYS A 266 -25.21 6.55 -12.93
C LYS A 266 -24.25 6.13 -14.03
N TYR A 267 -24.28 6.80 -15.19
CA TYR A 267 -23.36 6.52 -16.29
C TYR A 267 -21.90 6.67 -15.85
N GLU A 268 -21.55 7.78 -15.19
CA GLU A 268 -20.19 8.03 -14.71
C GLU A 268 -19.74 7.00 -13.66
N LEU A 269 -20.59 6.68 -12.69
CA LEU A 269 -20.29 5.67 -11.68
C LEU A 269 -19.98 4.30 -12.29
N ASN A 270 -20.74 3.92 -13.33
CA ASN A 270 -20.56 2.63 -13.99
C ASN A 270 -19.30 2.58 -14.85
N GLU A 271 -18.99 3.66 -15.59
CA GLU A 271 -17.74 3.74 -16.36
C GLU A 271 -16.50 3.64 -15.46
N ASN A 272 -16.57 4.14 -14.26
CA ASN A 272 -15.43 4.23 -13.37
C ASN A 272 -15.31 3.08 -12.35
N LEU A 273 -16.40 2.74 -11.66
CA LEU A 273 -16.36 1.77 -10.57
C LEU A 273 -16.79 0.37 -11.00
N ALA A 274 -17.94 0.25 -11.69
CA ALA A 274 -18.44 -1.08 -12.07
C ALA A 274 -17.49 -1.77 -13.04
N ASN A 275 -16.98 -1.05 -14.05
CA ASN A 275 -15.99 -1.60 -14.98
C ASN A 275 -14.69 -2.03 -14.28
N LEU A 276 -14.25 -1.29 -13.25
CA LEU A 276 -13.06 -1.66 -12.51
C LEU A 276 -13.29 -2.92 -11.65
N TRP A 277 -14.46 -3.02 -11.03
CA TRP A 277 -14.87 -4.23 -10.30
C TRP A 277 -14.89 -5.46 -11.20
N ASP A 278 -15.47 -5.33 -12.39
CA ASP A 278 -15.54 -6.40 -13.38
C ASP A 278 -14.15 -6.82 -13.86
N LYS A 279 -13.25 -5.88 -14.17
CA LYS A 279 -11.83 -6.16 -14.50
C LYS A 279 -11.10 -6.95 -13.43
N MET A 280 -11.36 -6.68 -12.17
CA MET A 280 -10.78 -7.45 -11.06
C MET A 280 -11.28 -8.92 -11.03
N HIS A 281 -12.41 -9.21 -11.69
CA HIS A 281 -13.03 -10.54 -11.78
C HIS A 281 -12.76 -11.28 -13.10
N GLU A 282 -12.29 -10.59 -14.16
CA GLU A 282 -12.11 -11.14 -15.51
C GLU A 282 -11.26 -12.42 -15.57
N ASN A 283 -10.31 -12.60 -14.66
CA ASN A 283 -9.52 -13.83 -14.56
C ASN A 283 -10.34 -15.08 -14.18
N ARG A 284 -11.62 -14.93 -13.80
CA ARG A 284 -12.52 -16.04 -13.41
C ARG A 284 -13.69 -16.27 -14.35
N ILE A 285 -14.08 -15.28 -15.11
CA ILE A 285 -15.27 -15.34 -15.96
C ILE A 285 -14.85 -15.04 -17.40
N LYS A 286 -14.89 -16.05 -18.25
CA LYS A 286 -14.62 -15.94 -19.71
C LYS A 286 -15.73 -15.21 -20.49
N GLU A 287 -16.57 -14.44 -19.84
CA GLU A 287 -17.72 -13.79 -20.46
C GLU A 287 -17.55 -12.28 -20.44
N GLU A 288 -17.71 -11.65 -21.61
CA GLU A 288 -17.68 -10.19 -21.85
C GLU A 288 -18.90 -9.44 -21.27
N PHE A 289 -19.51 -9.91 -20.16
CA PHE A 289 -20.73 -9.32 -19.62
C PHE A 289 -20.45 -8.53 -18.34
N LYS A 290 -21.01 -7.31 -18.30
CA LYS A 290 -21.10 -6.54 -17.05
C LYS A 290 -21.81 -7.37 -15.99
N THR A 291 -21.19 -7.53 -14.83
CA THR A 291 -21.76 -8.33 -13.73
C THR A 291 -22.59 -7.50 -12.77
N ILE A 292 -22.28 -6.19 -12.69
CA ILE A 292 -22.99 -5.25 -11.82
C ILE A 292 -23.20 -3.90 -12.50
N GLU A 293 -24.21 -3.17 -12.04
CA GLU A 293 -24.39 -1.73 -12.24
C GLU A 293 -24.55 -1.03 -10.90
N ILE A 294 -23.99 0.17 -10.79
CA ILE A 294 -24.14 1.05 -9.65
C ILE A 294 -25.19 2.09 -9.98
N ASP A 295 -26.11 2.31 -9.07
CA ASP A 295 -27.18 3.28 -9.20
C ASP A 295 -27.22 4.20 -7.98
N LEU A 296 -27.56 5.47 -8.15
CA LEU A 296 -27.78 6.44 -7.10
C LEU A 296 -29.24 6.87 -7.10
N LYS A 297 -29.97 6.56 -6.03
CA LYS A 297 -31.34 6.98 -5.84
C LYS A 297 -31.47 8.11 -4.84
N TYR A 298 -32.52 8.91 -5.04
CA TYR A 298 -32.94 9.95 -4.11
C TYR A 298 -34.42 9.77 -3.78
N GLU A 299 -34.70 9.34 -2.55
CA GLU A 299 -36.04 9.11 -2.03
C GLU A 299 -36.12 9.62 -0.58
N ASP A 300 -37.27 10.16 -0.14
CA ASP A 300 -37.49 10.64 1.23
C ASP A 300 -36.45 11.66 1.74
N LYS A 301 -35.89 12.49 0.85
CA LYS A 301 -34.81 13.45 1.12
C LYS A 301 -33.49 12.82 1.50
N GLU A 302 -33.25 11.56 1.13
CA GLU A 302 -32.02 10.81 1.39
C GLU A 302 -31.49 10.21 0.10
N PHE A 303 -30.17 10.14 -0.04
CA PHE A 303 -29.51 9.44 -1.13
C PHE A 303 -29.21 8.00 -0.72
N GLN A 304 -29.26 7.09 -1.69
CA GLN A 304 -28.92 5.68 -1.50
C GLN A 304 -28.18 5.13 -2.70
N PHE A 305 -27.01 4.52 -2.47
CA PHE A 305 -26.34 3.74 -3.50
C PHE A 305 -26.91 2.33 -3.55
N LEU A 306 -27.27 1.90 -4.75
CA LEU A 306 -27.80 0.58 -5.06
C LEU A 306 -26.91 -0.15 -6.05
N ILE A 307 -26.82 -1.45 -5.91
CA ILE A 307 -26.08 -2.35 -6.79
C ILE A 307 -27.08 -3.25 -7.50
N ASN A 308 -27.15 -3.11 -8.80
CA ASN A 308 -27.93 -3.96 -9.68
C ASN A 308 -27.05 -5.17 -10.07
N ASP A 309 -27.35 -6.35 -9.54
CA ASP A 309 -26.66 -7.59 -9.91
C ASP A 309 -27.27 -8.16 -11.19
N LEU A 310 -26.46 -8.29 -12.24
CA LEU A 310 -26.88 -8.70 -13.58
C LEU A 310 -26.58 -10.16 -13.89
N ARG A 311 -26.00 -10.91 -12.93
CA ARG A 311 -25.56 -12.29 -13.14
C ARG A 311 -26.69 -13.31 -13.22
N GLU A 312 -27.82 -13.01 -12.60
CA GLU A 312 -28.98 -13.89 -12.65
C GLU A 312 -29.70 -13.81 -14.01
N LYS A 313 -30.11 -14.95 -14.53
CA LYS A 313 -30.93 -15.06 -15.75
C LYS A 313 -32.30 -15.62 -15.39
N ARG A 314 -33.33 -15.09 -16.01
CA ARG A 314 -34.70 -15.66 -15.95
C ARG A 314 -34.73 -16.96 -16.76
N GLU A 315 -35.74 -17.80 -16.55
CA GLU A 315 -35.96 -19.05 -17.29
C GLU A 315 -35.94 -18.87 -18.83
N ASN A 316 -36.30 -17.69 -19.32
CA ASN A 316 -36.28 -17.32 -20.74
C ASN A 316 -34.91 -16.78 -21.20
N GLY A 317 -33.84 -16.90 -20.42
CA GLY A 317 -32.49 -16.46 -20.72
C GLY A 317 -32.24 -14.95 -20.60
N ARG A 318 -33.26 -14.13 -20.30
CA ARG A 318 -33.08 -12.68 -20.12
C ARG A 318 -32.45 -12.38 -18.74
N PRO A 319 -31.57 -11.37 -18.64
CA PRO A 319 -31.02 -10.96 -17.35
C PRO A 319 -32.13 -10.64 -16.35
N ARG A 320 -31.99 -11.12 -15.10
CA ARG A 320 -32.82 -10.72 -13.98
C ARG A 320 -31.98 -9.76 -13.14
N THR A 321 -32.38 -8.51 -13.09
CA THR A 321 -31.74 -7.54 -12.21
C THR A 321 -32.21 -7.77 -10.78
N VAL A 322 -31.27 -8.03 -9.89
CA VAL A 322 -31.51 -8.10 -8.45
C VAL A 322 -30.83 -6.89 -7.80
N VAL A 323 -31.60 -6.09 -7.09
CA VAL A 323 -31.17 -4.81 -6.53
C VAL A 323 -30.80 -4.97 -5.07
N PHE A 324 -29.60 -4.54 -4.68
CA PHE A 324 -29.12 -4.59 -3.30
C PHE A 324 -28.59 -3.21 -2.87
N PRO A 325 -28.86 -2.74 -1.67
CA PRO A 325 -28.04 -1.69 -1.05
C PRO A 325 -26.59 -2.14 -0.91
N VAL A 326 -25.63 -1.20 -0.99
CA VAL A 326 -24.18 -1.53 -0.90
C VAL A 326 -23.85 -2.32 0.37
N ASN A 327 -24.47 -1.96 1.51
CA ASN A 327 -24.24 -2.63 2.79
C ASN A 327 -24.75 -4.08 2.88
N MET A 328 -25.55 -4.54 1.91
CA MET A 328 -25.99 -5.94 1.79
C MET A 328 -25.05 -6.78 0.91
N ARG A 329 -24.04 -6.19 0.30
CA ARG A 329 -23.04 -6.91 -0.49
C ARG A 329 -21.96 -7.51 0.42
N SER A 330 -21.09 -8.35 -0.15
CA SER A 330 -19.95 -8.92 0.58
C SER A 330 -19.06 -7.84 1.18
N LYS A 331 -18.37 -8.12 2.28
CA LYS A 331 -17.43 -7.19 2.91
C LYS A 331 -16.35 -6.71 1.95
N GLY A 332 -15.84 -7.58 1.08
CA GLY A 332 -14.89 -7.20 0.05
C GLY A 332 -15.44 -6.19 -0.94
N PHE A 333 -16.71 -6.35 -1.38
CA PHE A 333 -17.35 -5.37 -2.23
C PHE A 333 -17.59 -4.03 -1.52
N GLN A 334 -18.08 -4.06 -0.27
CA GLN A 334 -18.29 -2.84 0.53
C GLN A 334 -16.98 -2.07 0.67
N TRP A 335 -15.89 -2.78 0.99
CA TRP A 335 -14.56 -2.17 1.09
C TRP A 335 -14.13 -1.53 -0.25
N PHE A 336 -14.23 -2.29 -1.35
CA PHE A 336 -13.90 -1.80 -2.68
C PHE A 336 -14.69 -0.53 -3.03
N PHE A 337 -16.00 -0.55 -2.81
CA PHE A 337 -16.88 0.57 -3.11
C PHE A 337 -16.50 1.81 -2.28
N ASN A 338 -16.33 1.66 -0.97
CA ASN A 338 -15.95 2.75 -0.08
C ASN A 338 -14.59 3.35 -0.48
N PHE A 339 -13.62 2.50 -0.73
CA PHE A 339 -12.29 2.90 -1.15
C PHE A 339 -12.34 3.76 -2.43
N PHE A 340 -13.00 3.27 -3.47
CA PHE A 340 -13.03 3.97 -4.75
C PHE A 340 -13.86 5.25 -4.73
N ILE A 341 -15.01 5.27 -4.05
CA ILE A 341 -15.77 6.53 -3.88
C ILE A 341 -14.91 7.57 -3.18
N LYS A 342 -14.25 7.20 -2.08
CA LYS A 342 -13.40 8.13 -1.34
C LYS A 342 -12.19 8.60 -2.13
N MET A 343 -11.60 7.73 -2.92
CA MET A 343 -10.47 8.07 -3.77
C MET A 343 -10.87 9.00 -4.92
N LYS A 344 -11.95 8.66 -5.61
CA LYS A 344 -12.34 9.38 -6.80
C LYS A 344 -13.08 10.67 -6.50
N TYR A 345 -13.97 10.67 -5.50
CA TYR A 345 -14.82 11.81 -5.15
C TYR A 345 -14.37 12.49 -3.86
N ASN A 346 -13.07 12.58 -3.65
CA ASN A 346 -12.55 13.33 -2.52
C ASN A 346 -12.86 14.83 -2.70
N TRP A 347 -13.76 15.34 -1.87
CA TRP A 347 -14.21 16.73 -1.88
C TRP A 347 -13.13 17.75 -1.50
N LYS A 348 -11.99 17.28 -0.96
CA LYS A 348 -10.84 18.13 -0.63
C LYS A 348 -10.01 18.54 -1.86
N HIS A 349 -10.25 17.96 -3.01
CA HIS A 349 -9.70 18.43 -4.28
C HIS A 349 -10.38 19.75 -4.71
N ILE A 350 -10.30 20.77 -3.84
CA ILE A 350 -10.70 22.13 -4.22
C ILE A 350 -9.51 22.74 -4.92
N SER A 351 -9.65 22.95 -6.20
CA SER A 351 -8.75 23.65 -7.10
C SER A 351 -7.58 22.86 -7.71
N ASP A 352 -7.65 22.85 -9.02
CA ASP A 352 -6.57 22.84 -10.00
C ASP A 352 -5.47 21.77 -9.92
N GLU A 353 -5.71 20.76 -10.69
CA GLU A 353 -4.89 20.04 -11.69
C GLU A 353 -3.50 19.50 -11.30
N ASN A 354 -2.79 19.90 -10.23
CA ASN A 354 -1.38 19.52 -10.11
C ASN A 354 -0.86 19.12 -8.72
N TYR A 355 -1.69 19.04 -7.71
CA TYR A 355 -1.25 18.61 -6.39
C TYR A 355 -1.80 17.22 -6.05
N GLY A 356 -1.00 16.18 -6.29
CA GLY A 356 -1.34 14.83 -5.85
C GLY A 356 -1.67 14.79 -4.34
N SER A 357 -2.42 13.76 -3.91
CA SER A 357 -2.76 13.56 -2.50
C SER A 357 -1.77 12.64 -1.79
N ILE A 358 -1.65 12.78 -0.47
CA ILE A 358 -1.08 11.73 0.39
C ILE A 358 -2.24 10.84 0.83
N ILE A 359 -2.21 9.59 0.40
CA ILE A 359 -3.25 8.60 0.68
C ILE A 359 -2.71 7.61 1.70
N LEU A 360 -3.41 7.47 2.80
CA LEU A 360 -3.07 6.63 3.93
C LEU A 360 -4.10 5.50 4.05
N LEU A 361 -3.69 4.26 3.78
CA LEU A 361 -4.56 3.10 3.80
C LEU A 361 -4.16 2.17 4.94
N ASP A 362 -5.06 1.98 5.90
CA ASP A 362 -4.80 1.09 7.02
C ASP A 362 -5.36 -0.29 6.72
N GLU A 363 -4.46 -1.28 6.59
CA GLU A 363 -4.75 -2.69 6.29
C GLU A 363 -5.66 -2.91 5.06
N PRO A 364 -5.41 -2.27 3.90
CA PRO A 364 -6.29 -2.38 2.74
C PRO A 364 -6.40 -3.82 2.25
N GLY A 365 -7.61 -4.22 1.88
CA GLY A 365 -7.87 -5.51 1.26
C GLY A 365 -7.92 -6.72 2.19
N VAL A 366 -8.01 -6.53 3.51
CA VAL A 366 -8.17 -7.63 4.49
C VAL A 366 -9.38 -8.52 4.15
N TYR A 367 -10.46 -7.92 3.66
CA TYR A 367 -11.68 -8.64 3.27
C TYR A 367 -11.67 -9.15 1.83
N LEU A 368 -10.62 -8.87 1.06
CA LEU A 368 -10.50 -9.33 -0.32
C LEU A 368 -9.89 -10.72 -0.38
N HIS A 369 -10.33 -11.49 -1.37
CA HIS A 369 -9.67 -12.76 -1.69
C HIS A 369 -8.23 -12.51 -2.17
N THR A 370 -7.33 -13.47 -1.95
CA THR A 370 -5.89 -13.35 -2.26
C THR A 370 -5.58 -12.89 -3.69
N THR A 371 -6.33 -13.35 -4.68
CA THR A 371 -6.20 -12.89 -6.07
C THR A 371 -6.52 -11.40 -6.23
N PHE A 372 -7.54 -10.90 -5.53
CA PHE A 372 -7.92 -9.48 -5.56
C PHE A 372 -6.92 -8.60 -4.81
N GLN A 373 -6.29 -9.11 -3.76
CA GLN A 373 -5.22 -8.39 -3.07
C GLN A 373 -4.07 -8.07 -4.03
N SER A 374 -3.66 -9.03 -4.85
CA SER A 374 -2.61 -8.82 -5.85
C SER A 374 -3.01 -7.80 -6.94
N GLU A 375 -4.27 -7.82 -7.38
CA GLU A 375 -4.78 -6.81 -8.33
C GLU A 375 -4.88 -5.42 -7.67
N LEU A 376 -5.32 -5.34 -6.41
CA LEU A 376 -5.33 -4.08 -5.65
C LEU A 376 -3.96 -3.42 -5.62
N VAL A 377 -2.88 -4.19 -5.42
CA VAL A 377 -1.51 -3.65 -5.43
C VAL A 377 -1.17 -3.01 -6.78
N LYS A 378 -1.61 -3.58 -7.90
CA LYS A 378 -1.41 -2.99 -9.24
C LYS A 378 -2.16 -1.66 -9.36
N ILE A 379 -3.42 -1.63 -8.91
CA ILE A 379 -4.23 -0.40 -8.89
C ILE A 379 -3.58 0.67 -8.02
N LEU A 380 -3.10 0.31 -6.82
CA LEU A 380 -2.37 1.25 -5.96
C LEU A 380 -1.09 1.77 -6.63
N LYS A 381 -0.43 0.93 -7.43
CA LYS A 381 0.74 1.32 -8.20
C LYS A 381 0.39 2.33 -9.30
N GLU A 382 -0.71 2.13 -10.01
CA GLU A 382 -1.21 3.08 -11.01
C GLU A 382 -1.62 4.41 -10.35
N LEU A 383 -2.40 4.36 -9.27
CA LEU A 383 -2.78 5.57 -8.50
C LEU A 383 -1.56 6.32 -7.94
N SER A 384 -0.47 5.62 -7.68
CA SER A 384 0.77 6.23 -7.18
C SER A 384 1.55 7.04 -8.23
N LEU A 385 1.12 7.05 -9.49
CA LEU A 385 1.72 7.92 -10.50
C LEU A 385 1.43 9.40 -10.21
N GLU A 386 0.26 9.69 -9.65
CA GLU A 386 -0.18 11.06 -9.32
C GLU A 386 -0.20 11.33 -7.82
N ASN A 387 -0.22 10.30 -6.98
CA ASN A 387 -0.40 10.41 -5.54
C ASN A 387 0.75 9.74 -4.80
N LYS A 388 0.97 10.14 -3.55
CA LYS A 388 1.84 9.43 -2.63
C LYS A 388 1.00 8.55 -1.71
N ILE A 389 1.18 7.23 -1.80
CA ILE A 389 0.35 6.24 -1.12
C ILE A 389 1.17 5.52 -0.06
N PHE A 390 0.75 5.61 1.20
CA PHE A 390 1.20 4.79 2.30
C PHE A 390 0.13 3.76 2.61
N TYR A 391 0.50 2.51 2.73
CA TYR A 391 -0.43 1.51 3.22
C TYR A 391 0.24 0.57 4.21
N THR A 392 -0.51 0.21 5.24
CA THR A 392 -0.08 -0.80 6.20
C THR A 392 -0.59 -2.15 5.77
N THR A 393 0.16 -3.20 6.01
CA THR A 393 -0.34 -4.56 5.78
C THR A 393 0.43 -5.60 6.58
N HIS A 394 -0.26 -6.71 6.86
CA HIS A 394 0.31 -7.97 7.31
C HIS A 394 0.07 -9.10 6.27
N LEU A 395 -0.48 -8.75 5.10
CA LEU A 395 -0.83 -9.70 4.04
C LEU A 395 0.30 -9.79 3.02
N GLU A 396 0.80 -11.00 2.77
CA GLU A 396 1.90 -11.25 1.82
C GLU A 396 1.56 -10.86 0.37
N ASN A 397 0.31 -11.08 -0.08
CA ASN A 397 -0.11 -10.72 -1.43
C ASN A 397 -0.11 -9.19 -1.67
N MET A 398 -0.18 -8.40 -0.60
CA MET A 398 -0.09 -6.94 -0.68
C MET A 398 1.35 -6.43 -0.84
N VAL A 399 2.36 -7.32 -0.78
CA VAL A 399 3.78 -7.00 -0.98
C VAL A 399 4.33 -7.81 -2.17
N ASN A 400 3.59 -7.84 -3.27
CA ASN A 400 3.93 -8.62 -4.45
C ASN A 400 5.21 -8.12 -5.12
N PRO A 401 6.31 -8.92 -5.17
CA PRO A 401 7.61 -8.51 -5.73
C PRO A 401 7.57 -8.13 -7.21
N LYS A 402 6.58 -8.63 -7.96
CA LYS A 402 6.37 -8.27 -9.37
C LYS A 402 5.91 -6.82 -9.56
N VAL A 403 5.35 -6.21 -8.51
CA VAL A 403 4.79 -4.84 -8.54
C VAL A 403 5.60 -3.89 -7.69
N ILE A 404 6.07 -4.34 -6.51
CA ILE A 404 6.76 -3.54 -5.50
C ILE A 404 8.20 -4.01 -5.40
N LYS A 405 9.14 -3.09 -5.56
CA LYS A 405 10.55 -3.40 -5.32
C LYS A 405 10.79 -3.54 -3.81
N ILE A 406 11.58 -4.52 -3.40
CA ILE A 406 11.87 -4.82 -1.98
C ILE A 406 12.41 -3.60 -1.23
N ASN A 407 13.29 -2.82 -1.87
CA ASN A 407 13.83 -1.60 -1.30
C ASN A 407 12.78 -0.48 -1.10
N GLN A 408 11.54 -0.68 -1.51
CA GLN A 408 10.41 0.22 -1.27
C GLN A 408 9.66 -0.14 0.02
N VAL A 409 9.89 -1.32 0.56
CA VAL A 409 9.17 -1.83 1.73
C VAL A 409 9.79 -1.27 3.01
N HIS A 410 8.93 -0.78 3.90
CA HIS A 410 9.30 -0.32 5.22
C HIS A 410 8.80 -1.32 6.27
N ILE A 411 9.65 -1.66 7.22
CA ILE A 411 9.31 -2.58 8.30
C ILE A 411 9.11 -1.79 9.59
N ALA A 412 7.91 -1.83 10.13
CA ALA A 412 7.61 -1.29 11.45
C ALA A 412 7.95 -2.32 12.53
N LYS A 413 8.82 -1.94 13.45
CA LYS A 413 9.25 -2.77 14.58
C LYS A 413 9.08 -2.00 15.90
N ARG A 414 8.90 -2.73 16.98
CA ARG A 414 8.94 -2.16 18.32
C ARG A 414 10.21 -2.63 19.04
N LYS A 415 11.12 -1.71 19.36
CA LYS A 415 12.36 -1.99 20.08
C LYS A 415 12.47 -1.06 21.28
N ASN A 416 12.60 -1.64 22.49
CA ASN A 416 12.68 -0.87 23.73
C ASN A 416 11.57 0.20 23.84
N GLU A 417 10.31 -0.22 23.62
CA GLU A 417 9.11 0.63 23.66
C GLU A 417 9.03 1.74 22.60
N LYS A 418 10.00 1.81 21.70
CA LYS A 418 10.01 2.76 20.57
C LYS A 418 9.54 2.08 19.29
N VAL A 419 8.68 2.75 18.55
CA VAL A 419 8.36 2.40 17.18
C VAL A 419 9.52 2.84 16.29
N ILE A 420 10.03 1.91 15.49
CA ILE A 420 11.10 2.13 14.53
C ILE A 420 10.56 1.73 13.16
N LEU A 421 10.84 2.54 12.15
CA LEU A 421 10.54 2.25 10.76
C LEU A 421 11.86 2.05 10.02
N GLU A 422 12.14 0.82 9.62
CA GLU A 422 13.35 0.46 8.89
C GLU A 422 13.03 0.23 7.42
N ARG A 423 13.76 0.86 6.53
CA ARG A 423 13.68 0.57 5.09
C ARG A 423 14.60 -0.59 4.76
N ILE A 424 14.14 -1.50 3.92
CA ILE A 424 15.00 -2.58 3.42
C ILE A 424 15.97 -1.99 2.37
N THR A 425 17.03 -1.32 2.83
CA THR A 425 18.02 -0.68 1.94
C THR A 425 19.18 -1.58 1.57
N LYS A 426 19.49 -2.56 2.42
CA LYS A 426 20.51 -3.59 2.20
C LYS A 426 20.00 -4.90 2.78
N ILE A 427 20.13 -5.95 2.02
CA ILE A 427 20.12 -7.29 2.56
C ILE A 427 21.42 -7.34 3.38
N GLU A 428 21.30 -7.33 4.71
CA GLU A 428 22.46 -7.58 5.56
C GLU A 428 23.14 -8.84 5.03
N ASP A 429 24.48 -8.82 4.93
CA ASP A 429 25.34 -9.91 4.44
C ASP A 429 25.25 -11.20 5.30
N ASN A 430 24.07 -11.55 5.74
CA ASN A 430 23.78 -12.88 6.26
C ASN A 430 23.73 -13.82 5.06
N LYS A 431 24.87 -14.49 4.83
CA LYS A 431 25.22 -15.31 3.67
C LYS A 431 24.23 -16.40 3.25
N ASN A 432 23.06 -16.50 3.89
CA ASN A 432 22.10 -17.61 3.71
C ASN A 432 20.63 -17.17 3.59
N LEU A 433 20.35 -15.88 3.39
CA LEU A 433 18.98 -15.39 3.40
C LEU A 433 18.63 -14.71 2.08
N GLY A 434 17.60 -15.19 1.39
CA GLY A 434 17.10 -14.58 0.15
C GLY A 434 16.47 -13.19 0.37
N GLU A 435 16.29 -12.47 -0.70
CA GLU A 435 15.78 -11.07 -0.68
C GLU A 435 14.43 -10.91 0.03
N MET A 436 13.56 -11.93 0.01
CA MET A 436 12.24 -11.89 0.66
C MET A 436 12.28 -12.20 2.16
N THR A 437 13.38 -12.69 2.71
CA THR A 437 13.47 -13.10 4.12
C THR A 437 13.12 -11.99 5.11
N PRO A 438 13.57 -10.71 4.93
CA PRO A 438 13.17 -9.64 5.83
C PRO A 438 11.65 -9.42 5.86
N ILE A 439 10.98 -9.56 4.71
CA ILE A 439 9.52 -9.41 4.60
C ILE A 439 8.83 -10.56 5.31
N ILE A 440 9.25 -11.79 5.05
CA ILE A 440 8.68 -13.01 5.63
C ILE A 440 8.84 -13.00 7.15
N ASN A 441 10.03 -12.64 7.66
CA ASN A 441 10.28 -12.49 9.09
C ASN A 441 9.44 -11.36 9.72
N ALA A 442 9.27 -10.23 9.02
CA ALA A 442 8.49 -9.11 9.52
C ALA A 442 7.00 -9.42 9.58
N LEU A 443 6.50 -10.27 8.69
CA LEU A 443 5.11 -10.72 8.67
C LEU A 443 4.87 -11.97 9.54
N LYS A 444 5.92 -12.58 10.13
CA LYS A 444 5.87 -13.88 10.83
C LYS A 444 5.05 -14.90 10.05
N ILE A 445 5.38 -15.06 8.78
CA ILE A 445 4.77 -16.08 7.94
C ILE A 445 5.34 -17.44 8.38
N ASP A 446 4.91 -17.92 9.54
CA ASP A 446 5.29 -19.23 10.09
C ASP A 446 4.69 -20.39 9.28
N ASN A 447 3.77 -20.08 8.38
CA ASN A 447 2.98 -21.03 7.61
C ASN A 447 3.21 -20.95 6.10
N PHE A 448 4.46 -20.77 5.65
CA PHE A 448 4.81 -21.46 4.43
C PHE A 448 5.03 -22.93 4.84
N PRO A 449 4.04 -23.84 4.67
CA PRO A 449 4.18 -25.21 5.16
C PRO A 449 5.32 -25.97 4.47
N LEU A 450 6.04 -25.34 3.58
CA LEU A 450 7.12 -25.87 2.77
C LEU A 450 8.51 -25.35 3.14
N LEU A 451 8.65 -24.29 3.98
CA LEU A 451 9.95 -23.64 4.13
C LEU A 451 10.21 -23.19 5.59
N HIS A 452 10.91 -24.00 6.34
CA HIS A 452 11.76 -23.49 7.40
C HIS A 452 13.03 -22.89 6.75
N PHE A 453 13.34 -21.61 7.00
CA PHE A 453 14.39 -20.83 6.30
C PHE A 453 15.81 -21.40 6.42
N ASN A 454 16.04 -22.36 7.29
CA ASN A 454 17.31 -23.09 7.40
C ASN A 454 17.34 -24.40 6.63
N GLU A 455 16.29 -24.72 5.86
CA GLU A 455 16.24 -25.97 5.12
C GLU A 455 17.01 -25.86 3.81
N LYS A 456 17.70 -26.94 3.50
CA LYS A 456 18.37 -27.15 2.23
C LYS A 456 17.36 -27.63 1.22
N ILE A 457 17.27 -26.97 0.06
CA ILE A 457 16.22 -27.23 -0.94
C ILE A 457 16.83 -27.74 -2.22
N ILE A 458 16.30 -28.84 -2.73
CA ILE A 458 16.58 -29.35 -4.07
C ILE A 458 15.33 -29.19 -4.93
N ILE A 459 15.47 -28.55 -6.07
CA ILE A 459 14.43 -28.46 -7.10
C ILE A 459 14.83 -29.43 -8.22
N THR A 460 13.94 -30.30 -8.62
CA THR A 460 14.15 -31.30 -9.68
C THR A 460 13.26 -31.02 -10.88
N GLU A 461 13.59 -31.58 -12.05
CA GLU A 461 12.76 -31.42 -13.24
C GLU A 461 11.40 -32.11 -13.10
N GLY A 462 11.38 -33.28 -12.45
CA GLY A 462 10.18 -34.09 -12.36
C GLY A 462 10.03 -34.87 -11.05
N MET A 463 8.91 -35.64 -11.00
CA MET A 463 8.57 -36.48 -9.85
C MET A 463 9.50 -37.68 -9.72
N THR A 464 10.03 -38.20 -10.83
CA THR A 464 10.94 -39.37 -10.83
C THR A 464 12.25 -39.02 -10.10
N ASP A 465 12.82 -37.84 -10.41
CA ASP A 465 14.03 -37.33 -9.73
C ASP A 465 13.79 -37.16 -8.25
N LYS A 466 12.64 -36.57 -7.89
CA LYS A 466 12.25 -36.43 -6.48
C LYS A 466 12.24 -37.79 -5.78
N MET A 467 11.56 -38.81 -6.34
CA MET A 467 11.48 -40.12 -5.70
C MET A 467 12.87 -40.75 -5.54
N PHE A 468 13.72 -40.61 -6.55
CA PHE A 468 15.10 -41.08 -6.48
C PHE A 468 15.89 -40.44 -5.33
N LEU A 469 15.80 -39.11 -5.21
CA LEU A 469 16.48 -38.38 -4.15
C LEU A 469 15.88 -38.67 -2.76
N GLU A 470 14.57 -38.88 -2.64
CA GLU A 470 13.97 -39.34 -1.38
C GLU A 470 14.47 -40.73 -0.97
N MET A 471 14.64 -41.64 -1.90
CA MET A 471 15.27 -42.94 -1.61
C MET A 471 16.72 -42.78 -1.12
N LEU A 472 17.51 -41.85 -1.69
CA LEU A 472 18.85 -41.56 -1.20
C LEU A 472 18.85 -41.00 0.23
N LYS A 473 17.81 -40.27 0.62
CA LYS A 473 17.62 -39.83 2.02
C LYS A 473 17.26 -41.01 2.93
N GLU A 474 16.34 -41.87 2.51
CA GLU A 474 15.95 -43.08 3.29
C GLU A 474 17.14 -43.98 3.60
N ILE A 475 18.12 -44.03 2.73
CA ILE A 475 19.35 -44.82 2.93
C ILE A 475 20.53 -44.03 3.49
N GLU A 476 20.30 -42.81 3.97
CA GLU A 476 21.26 -41.93 4.62
C GLU A 476 22.46 -41.48 3.72
N LEU A 477 22.32 -41.53 2.41
CA LEU A 477 23.30 -41.00 1.48
C LEU A 477 23.17 -39.50 1.30
N LEU A 478 21.96 -38.93 1.54
CA LEU A 478 21.67 -37.52 1.61
C LEU A 478 21.12 -37.14 3.00
N ASP A 479 21.31 -35.90 3.38
CA ASP A 479 20.81 -35.34 4.63
C ASP A 479 19.26 -35.38 4.65
N THR A 480 18.68 -35.94 5.72
CA THR A 480 17.23 -36.06 5.89
C THR A 480 16.52 -34.71 5.96
N ASN A 481 17.23 -33.63 6.35
CA ASN A 481 16.71 -32.27 6.42
C ASN A 481 16.59 -31.58 5.04
N ILE A 482 17.05 -32.21 3.96
CA ILE A 482 16.89 -31.65 2.61
C ILE A 482 15.44 -31.81 2.16
N LYS A 483 14.80 -30.71 1.75
CA LYS A 483 13.49 -30.74 1.08
C LYS A 483 13.66 -30.85 -0.43
N ILE A 484 12.89 -31.76 -1.04
CA ILE A 484 12.95 -32.01 -2.48
C ILE A 484 11.61 -31.59 -3.09
N ILE A 485 11.67 -30.63 -4.00
CA ILE A 485 10.52 -30.03 -4.67
C ILE A 485 10.56 -30.41 -6.15
N PRO A 486 9.58 -31.18 -6.64
CA PRO A 486 9.54 -31.54 -8.05
C PRO A 486 9.00 -30.38 -8.89
N GLY A 487 9.63 -30.14 -10.03
CA GLY A 487 9.08 -29.32 -11.09
C GLY A 487 7.96 -30.05 -11.84
N VAL A 488 7.26 -29.33 -12.68
CA VAL A 488 6.28 -29.88 -13.64
C VAL A 488 6.90 -29.80 -15.05
N GLY A 489 8.07 -30.46 -15.21
CA GLY A 489 8.90 -30.41 -16.40
C GLY A 489 9.85 -29.20 -16.44
N VAL A 490 10.93 -29.32 -17.21
CA VAL A 490 12.00 -28.32 -17.30
C VAL A 490 11.50 -26.95 -17.75
N THR A 491 10.46 -26.88 -18.56
CA THR A 491 9.86 -25.61 -19.05
C THR A 491 9.27 -24.74 -17.95
N ASN A 492 8.84 -25.31 -16.84
CA ASN A 492 8.18 -24.63 -15.73
C ASN A 492 9.09 -24.38 -14.52
N LEU A 493 10.34 -24.81 -14.58
CA LEU A 493 11.32 -24.57 -13.50
C LEU A 493 11.59 -23.08 -13.25
N SER A 494 11.41 -22.21 -14.24
CA SER A 494 11.58 -20.75 -14.10
C SER A 494 10.80 -20.19 -12.91
N ILE A 495 9.55 -20.64 -12.70
CA ILE A 495 8.71 -20.16 -11.60
C ILE A 495 9.33 -20.55 -10.25
N LEU A 496 9.80 -21.80 -10.11
CA LEU A 496 10.44 -22.27 -8.88
C LEU A 496 11.79 -21.61 -8.65
N ILE A 497 12.61 -21.47 -9.68
CA ILE A 497 13.89 -20.76 -9.61
C ILE A 497 13.66 -19.33 -9.15
N GLY A 498 12.73 -18.60 -9.79
CA GLY A 498 12.38 -17.22 -9.41
C GLY A 498 11.88 -17.11 -7.97
N LEU A 499 11.07 -18.06 -7.52
CA LEU A 499 10.58 -18.12 -6.15
C LEU A 499 11.73 -18.34 -5.15
N PHE A 500 12.54 -19.39 -5.35
CA PHE A 500 13.55 -19.78 -4.36
C PHE A 500 14.79 -18.88 -4.38
N SER A 501 15.16 -18.33 -5.52
CA SER A 501 16.23 -17.31 -5.59
C SER A 501 15.89 -16.04 -4.79
N GLY A 502 14.59 -15.73 -4.64
CA GLY A 502 14.12 -14.63 -3.81
C GLY A 502 13.95 -14.97 -2.32
N ILE A 503 13.93 -16.25 -1.94
CA ILE A 503 13.63 -16.69 -0.57
C ILE A 503 14.87 -17.16 0.17
N THR A 504 15.76 -17.94 -0.49
CA THR A 504 16.93 -18.54 0.16
C THR A 504 18.10 -18.67 -0.78
N ASP A 505 19.31 -18.54 -0.25
CA ASP A 505 20.55 -18.89 -0.98
C ASP A 505 20.89 -20.39 -0.87
N ASN A 506 20.18 -21.13 0.00
CA ASN A 506 20.46 -22.53 0.28
C ASN A 506 19.59 -23.49 -0.55
N TYR A 507 19.56 -23.26 -1.86
CA TYR A 507 18.86 -24.11 -2.81
C TYR A 507 19.75 -24.52 -3.98
N THR A 508 19.42 -25.64 -4.58
CA THR A 508 20.02 -26.12 -5.84
C THR A 508 18.95 -26.61 -6.80
N VAL A 509 19.19 -26.48 -8.08
CA VAL A 509 18.34 -27.04 -9.14
C VAL A 509 19.13 -28.11 -9.86
N ILE A 510 18.51 -29.26 -10.09
CA ILE A 510 19.13 -30.35 -10.83
C ILE A 510 18.46 -30.45 -12.20
N PHE A 511 19.29 -30.38 -13.23
CA PHE A 511 18.90 -30.49 -14.64
C PHE A 511 19.46 -31.77 -15.25
N ASP A 512 18.68 -32.40 -16.12
CA ASP A 512 19.18 -33.41 -17.02
C ASP A 512 20.25 -32.82 -17.94
N ASN A 513 21.24 -33.60 -18.29
CA ASN A 513 22.29 -33.19 -19.23
C ASN A 513 22.02 -33.81 -20.58
N ASP A 514 20.85 -33.58 -21.12
CA ASP A 514 20.42 -33.85 -22.49
C ASP A 514 20.26 -32.56 -23.28
N ASP A 515 19.83 -32.62 -24.53
CA ASP A 515 19.66 -31.43 -25.37
C ASP A 515 18.67 -30.44 -24.83
N GLU A 516 17.57 -30.91 -24.21
CA GLU A 516 16.52 -30.06 -23.64
C GLU A 516 16.99 -29.42 -22.33
N GLY A 517 17.52 -30.20 -21.41
CA GLY A 517 18.02 -29.72 -20.13
C GLY A 517 19.15 -28.68 -20.29
N ARG A 518 20.12 -28.93 -21.21
CA ARG A 518 21.18 -27.96 -21.54
C ARG A 518 20.61 -26.64 -22.08
N LYS A 519 19.63 -26.73 -22.99
CA LYS A 519 18.96 -25.55 -23.57
C LYS A 519 18.28 -24.70 -22.48
N PHE A 520 17.54 -25.32 -21.58
CA PHE A 520 16.86 -24.60 -20.50
C PHE A 520 17.82 -24.12 -19.43
N PHE A 521 18.88 -24.85 -19.13
CA PHE A 521 19.95 -24.39 -18.24
C PHE A 521 20.56 -23.08 -18.74
N GLU A 522 20.94 -22.98 -20.02
CA GLU A 522 21.49 -21.75 -20.59
C GLU A 522 20.43 -20.63 -20.67
N LYS A 523 19.17 -20.95 -21.00
CA LYS A 523 18.07 -20.00 -20.99
C LYS A 523 17.92 -19.38 -19.60
N TYR A 524 17.82 -20.20 -18.56
CA TYR A 524 17.63 -19.73 -17.20
C TYR A 524 18.89 -19.03 -16.65
N LYS A 525 20.06 -19.44 -17.03
CA LYS A 525 21.32 -18.74 -16.73
C LYS A 525 21.29 -17.31 -17.28
N ASN A 526 20.80 -17.11 -18.49
CA ASN A 526 20.63 -15.78 -19.06
C ASN A 526 19.55 -14.95 -18.36
N GLU A 527 18.47 -15.60 -17.88
CA GLU A 527 17.36 -14.96 -17.19
C GLU A 527 17.70 -14.55 -15.75
N TYR A 528 18.38 -15.42 -14.97
CA TYR A 528 18.66 -15.24 -13.54
C TYR A 528 20.13 -14.87 -13.24
N GLY A 529 21.00 -14.96 -14.21
CA GLY A 529 22.40 -14.55 -14.11
C GLY A 529 23.37 -15.65 -13.65
N GLU A 530 24.66 -15.35 -13.78
CA GLU A 530 25.74 -16.30 -13.45
C GLU A 530 25.83 -16.64 -11.96
N ARG A 531 25.44 -15.74 -11.07
CA ARG A 531 25.45 -15.98 -9.63
C ARG A 531 24.52 -17.13 -9.27
N GLU A 532 23.30 -17.10 -9.78
CA GLU A 532 22.30 -18.13 -9.51
C GLU A 532 22.63 -19.45 -10.18
N SER A 533 23.10 -19.43 -11.44
CA SER A 533 23.46 -20.65 -12.15
C SER A 533 24.63 -21.42 -11.50
N LYS A 534 25.48 -20.76 -10.72
CA LYS A 534 26.52 -21.44 -9.93
C LYS A 534 25.98 -22.36 -8.85
N LYS A 535 24.73 -22.16 -8.42
CA LYS A 535 24.04 -23.06 -7.47
C LYS A 535 23.48 -24.32 -8.12
N TRP A 536 23.32 -24.35 -9.43
CA TRP A 536 22.64 -25.42 -10.16
C TRP A 536 23.59 -26.55 -10.53
N ILE A 537 23.01 -27.71 -10.79
CA ILE A 537 23.71 -28.95 -11.14
C ILE A 537 23.18 -29.42 -12.49
N LEU A 538 24.06 -29.69 -13.44
CA LEU A 538 23.80 -30.55 -14.58
C LEU A 538 24.35 -31.95 -14.26
N HIS A 539 23.59 -32.98 -14.56
CA HIS A 539 24.04 -34.37 -14.39
C HIS A 539 25.40 -34.63 -15.04
N LYS A 540 26.26 -35.38 -14.38
CA LYS A 540 27.61 -35.71 -14.86
C LYS A 540 27.88 -37.20 -14.74
N SER A 541 28.67 -37.72 -15.68
CA SER A 541 29.19 -39.07 -15.67
C SER A 541 30.73 -39.03 -15.63
N ARG A 542 31.31 -40.11 -15.15
CA ARG A 542 32.78 -40.37 -15.28
C ARG A 542 33.17 -40.59 -16.72
N ASP A 543 32.29 -41.23 -17.46
CA ASP A 543 32.47 -41.46 -18.88
C ASP A 543 32.29 -40.17 -19.67
N LYS A 544 33.38 -39.58 -20.11
CA LYS A 544 33.41 -38.32 -20.86
C LYS A 544 32.88 -38.45 -22.30
N GLU A 545 32.69 -39.67 -22.79
CA GLU A 545 32.13 -39.92 -24.12
C GLU A 545 30.59 -39.95 -24.11
N LYS A 546 29.96 -40.08 -22.95
CA LYS A 546 28.49 -40.00 -22.81
C LYS A 546 28.04 -38.57 -23.09
N LYS A 547 27.23 -38.42 -24.14
CA LYS A 547 26.69 -37.10 -24.54
C LYS A 547 25.47 -36.69 -23.72
N ASP A 548 24.58 -37.65 -23.41
CA ASP A 548 23.36 -37.40 -22.68
C ASP A 548 23.38 -38.17 -21.36
N ILE A 549 23.24 -37.44 -20.25
CA ILE A 549 23.27 -37.98 -18.90
C ILE A 549 22.01 -37.52 -18.20
N VAL A 550 21.09 -38.46 -18.03
CA VAL A 550 19.79 -38.32 -17.34
C VAL A 550 19.76 -39.18 -16.10
N LEU A 551 18.72 -39.10 -15.28
CA LEU A 551 18.60 -39.85 -14.04
C LEU A 551 18.81 -41.35 -14.26
N GLU A 552 18.26 -41.94 -15.33
CA GLU A 552 18.38 -43.36 -15.67
C GLU A 552 19.80 -43.81 -16.01
N SER A 553 20.68 -42.83 -16.25
CA SER A 553 22.13 -43.09 -16.48
C SER A 553 22.84 -43.59 -15.21
N TYR A 554 22.27 -43.34 -14.04
CA TYR A 554 22.78 -43.77 -12.74
C TYR A 554 22.34 -45.20 -12.35
N TYR A 555 21.41 -45.80 -13.10
CA TYR A 555 20.90 -47.12 -12.76
C TYR A 555 21.85 -48.24 -13.26
N SER A 556 22.21 -49.11 -12.33
CA SER A 556 22.89 -50.36 -12.71
C SER A 556 21.97 -51.29 -13.52
N PRO A 557 22.53 -52.29 -14.24
CA PRO A 557 21.71 -53.30 -14.92
C PRO A 557 20.70 -53.95 -14.00
N LYS A 558 21.03 -54.17 -12.74
CA LYS A 558 20.18 -54.79 -11.74
C LYS A 558 19.01 -53.91 -11.31
N ILE A 559 19.29 -52.59 -11.14
CA ILE A 559 18.22 -51.60 -10.89
C ILE A 559 17.25 -51.54 -12.06
N LYS A 560 17.77 -51.54 -13.30
CA LYS A 560 16.94 -51.53 -14.50
C LYS A 560 16.05 -52.78 -14.59
N GLU A 561 16.58 -53.95 -14.31
CA GLU A 561 15.82 -55.21 -14.28
C GLU A 561 14.68 -55.16 -13.24
N ILE A 562 14.91 -54.56 -12.08
CA ILE A 562 13.86 -54.37 -11.06
C ILE A 562 12.79 -53.42 -11.58
N LEU A 563 13.14 -52.30 -12.14
CA LEU A 563 12.18 -51.28 -12.60
C LEU A 563 11.37 -51.73 -13.82
N GLU A 564 11.92 -52.58 -14.69
CA GLU A 564 11.21 -53.16 -15.84
C GLU A 564 9.99 -54.01 -15.44
N LYS A 565 9.92 -54.45 -14.19
CA LYS A 565 8.76 -55.21 -13.64
C LYS A 565 7.56 -54.28 -13.33
N TYR A 566 7.80 -52.96 -13.27
CA TYR A 566 6.79 -51.99 -12.90
C TYR A 566 6.20 -51.30 -14.13
N PRO A 567 4.94 -50.81 -14.06
CA PRO A 567 4.35 -50.05 -15.17
C PRO A 567 5.22 -48.88 -15.62
N ASN A 568 5.26 -48.65 -16.91
CA ASN A 568 6.06 -47.63 -17.58
C ASN A 568 7.60 -47.85 -17.54
N GLY A 569 8.08 -48.95 -17.03
CA GLY A 569 9.47 -49.39 -17.13
C GLY A 569 10.49 -48.46 -16.49
N ILE A 570 11.69 -48.39 -17.07
CA ILE A 570 12.84 -47.69 -16.47
C ILE A 570 12.59 -46.18 -16.27
N LYS A 571 11.85 -45.54 -17.14
CA LYS A 571 11.67 -44.05 -17.10
C LYS A 571 10.80 -43.58 -15.92
N THR A 572 9.63 -44.11 -15.76
CA THR A 572 8.67 -43.69 -14.73
C THR A 572 8.27 -44.77 -13.75
N GLY A 573 8.70 -46.00 -13.96
CA GLY A 573 8.43 -47.14 -13.06
C GLY A 573 9.01 -46.96 -11.66
N LEU A 574 9.99 -46.03 -11.49
CA LEU A 574 10.53 -45.68 -10.18
C LEU A 574 9.47 -45.07 -9.24
N ILE A 575 8.51 -44.32 -9.78
CA ILE A 575 7.41 -43.77 -8.98
C ILE A 575 6.54 -44.88 -8.44
N GLU A 576 6.15 -45.83 -9.31
CA GLU A 576 5.34 -46.98 -8.92
C GLU A 576 6.10 -47.87 -7.93
N PHE A 577 7.38 -48.14 -8.21
CA PHE A 577 8.26 -48.87 -7.31
C PHE A 577 8.30 -48.21 -5.92
N TYR A 578 8.46 -46.90 -5.84
CA TYR A 578 8.57 -46.20 -4.56
C TYR A 578 7.35 -46.45 -3.66
N TYR A 579 6.14 -46.44 -4.24
CA TYR A 579 4.89 -46.60 -3.49
C TYR A 579 4.43 -48.03 -3.31
N SER A 580 4.74 -48.94 -4.24
CA SER A 580 4.13 -50.28 -4.28
C SER A 580 5.11 -51.47 -4.12
N ALA A 581 6.43 -51.22 -4.15
CA ALA A 581 7.42 -52.28 -4.01
C ALA A 581 7.37 -52.92 -2.62
N THR A 582 7.63 -54.22 -2.60
CA THR A 582 7.77 -54.97 -1.35
C THR A 582 9.01 -54.58 -0.58
N SER A 583 9.04 -54.85 0.73
CA SER A 583 10.21 -54.56 1.57
C SER A 583 11.46 -55.26 1.07
N GLU A 584 11.34 -56.47 0.53
CA GLU A 584 12.46 -57.24 -0.01
C GLU A 584 13.01 -56.62 -1.30
N GLU A 585 12.15 -56.15 -2.20
CA GLU A 585 12.57 -55.46 -3.44
C GLU A 585 13.23 -54.13 -3.12
N LYS A 586 12.71 -53.36 -2.15
CA LYS A 586 13.33 -52.11 -1.69
C LYS A 586 14.70 -52.35 -1.06
N GLU A 587 14.85 -53.43 -0.27
CA GLU A 587 16.14 -53.74 0.35
C GLU A 587 17.20 -54.10 -0.70
N ILE A 588 16.84 -54.87 -1.73
CA ILE A 588 17.75 -55.19 -2.86
C ILE A 588 18.13 -53.91 -3.60
N PHE A 589 17.16 -53.05 -3.90
CA PHE A 589 17.37 -51.76 -4.61
C PHE A 589 18.28 -50.84 -3.81
N TYR A 590 18.01 -50.66 -2.52
CA TYR A 590 18.79 -49.79 -1.63
C TYR A 590 20.20 -50.31 -1.40
N LYS A 591 20.40 -51.60 -1.32
CA LYS A 591 21.72 -52.22 -1.25
C LYS A 591 22.53 -51.91 -2.51
N GLU A 592 21.90 -52.01 -3.67
CA GLU A 592 22.56 -51.70 -4.94
C GLU A 592 22.97 -50.23 -5.04
N LEU A 593 22.11 -49.29 -4.63
CA LEU A 593 22.46 -47.86 -4.58
C LEU A 593 23.64 -47.56 -3.63
N LYS A 594 23.66 -48.20 -2.45
CA LYS A 594 24.81 -48.09 -1.52
C LYS A 594 26.09 -48.64 -2.12
N ASP A 595 26.03 -49.77 -2.84
CA ASP A 595 27.22 -50.37 -3.46
C ASP A 595 27.75 -49.51 -4.62
N LEU A 596 26.88 -48.91 -5.44
CA LEU A 596 27.27 -47.96 -6.49
C LEU A 596 27.93 -46.72 -5.89
N ASN A 597 27.42 -46.21 -4.80
CA ASN A 597 28.06 -45.05 -4.13
C ASN A 597 29.43 -45.43 -3.54
N ARG A 598 29.59 -46.63 -2.94
CA ARG A 598 30.87 -47.11 -2.41
C ARG A 598 31.92 -47.34 -3.49
N LYS A 599 31.50 -47.77 -4.67
CA LYS A 599 32.40 -47.93 -5.84
C LYS A 599 32.73 -46.60 -6.51
N GLU A 600 32.22 -45.48 -5.94
CA GLU A 600 32.37 -44.15 -6.47
C GLU A 600 31.83 -43.99 -7.92
N GLU A 601 30.81 -44.72 -8.32
CA GLU A 601 30.16 -44.59 -9.61
C GLU A 601 29.48 -43.23 -9.82
N ASP A 602 28.84 -43.00 -10.95
CA ASP A 602 28.24 -41.72 -11.33
C ASP A 602 27.29 -41.13 -10.25
N ILE A 603 26.58 -41.99 -9.50
CA ILE A 603 25.75 -41.59 -8.37
C ILE A 603 26.53 -40.84 -7.25
N HIS A 604 27.79 -41.29 -7.02
CA HIS A 604 28.69 -40.65 -6.06
C HIS A 604 28.99 -39.19 -6.46
N ILE A 605 29.16 -38.96 -7.77
CA ILE A 605 29.40 -37.61 -8.31
C ILE A 605 28.21 -36.70 -8.02
N LEU A 606 26.96 -37.17 -8.27
CA LEU A 606 25.72 -36.45 -7.99
C LEU A 606 25.60 -36.09 -6.51
N ILE A 607 25.77 -37.08 -5.62
CA ILE A 607 25.70 -36.87 -4.16
C ILE A 607 26.71 -35.81 -3.70
N ASN A 608 27.95 -35.87 -4.19
CA ASN A 608 28.97 -34.90 -3.83
C ASN A 608 28.67 -33.50 -4.37
N GLN A 609 28.15 -33.40 -5.59
CA GLN A 609 27.71 -32.11 -6.13
C GLN A 609 26.60 -31.48 -5.28
N ILE A 610 25.59 -32.26 -4.88
CA ILE A 610 24.51 -31.81 -3.98
C ILE A 610 25.10 -31.32 -2.65
N LYS A 611 25.97 -32.11 -2.01
CA LYS A 611 26.61 -31.74 -0.74
C LYS A 611 27.48 -30.48 -0.84
N LEU A 612 28.08 -30.23 -1.99
CA LEU A 612 28.89 -29.03 -2.24
C LEU A 612 28.02 -27.77 -2.44
N LYS A 613 26.86 -27.92 -3.06
CA LYS A 613 25.96 -26.80 -3.35
C LYS A 613 25.09 -26.38 -2.14
N LEU A 614 24.76 -27.33 -1.27
CA LEU A 614 23.93 -27.16 -0.09
C LEU A 614 24.76 -27.22 1.23
N LYS A 615 25.85 -26.51 1.26
CA LYS A 615 26.72 -26.46 2.44
C LYS A 615 26.13 -25.70 3.60
#